data_b4b763d948da6980f7dddf35ab8f0705
#
_entry.id   b4b763d948da6980f7dddf35ab8f0705
#
_cell.length_a   1.000
_cell.length_b   1.000
_cell.length_c   1.000
_cell.angle_alpha   90.00
_cell.angle_beta   90.00
_cell.angle_gamma   90.00
#
_symmetry.space_group_name_H-M   'P 1'
#
loop_
_entity.id
_entity.type
_entity.pdbx_description
1 polymer ?
#
loop_
_entity_poly.entity_id
_entity_poly.type
_entity_poly.pdbx_seq_one_letter_code
_entity_poly.pdbx_strand_id
1 'polypeptide(L)'
;MRFFRVIAALTLLAMAIASARAANLPRRSPDFAINLGQGKQVRISQYKGKTVVVAFILTYCSHCQKAIGVLSKMQREYGARGLQVLASATEEMAAAALPGFLRQFDPPFPVGINTATEFITYMQHPTMLQLIMPGLVFIDKDGIIRAQYEGRDTFLEETGVEKNIRAKVEEMLAPPAAAPKKAGAKKGVAKKSN
;
A
#
# COMPACT_ATOMS: atom_id res chain seq x y z
N MET A 1 -0.56 -18.94 48.03
CA MET A 1 0.36 -17.94 47.43
C MET A 1 1.15 -18.45 46.21
N ARG A 2 1.54 -19.71 46.11
CA ARG A 2 2.26 -20.23 44.93
C ARG A 2 1.39 -20.32 43.67
N PHE A 3 0.12 -20.70 43.76
CA PHE A 3 -0.82 -20.77 42.62
C PHE A 3 -1.09 -19.41 41.98
N PHE A 4 -1.22 -18.35 42.74
CA PHE A 4 -1.43 -16.98 42.24
C PHE A 4 -0.22 -16.45 41.47
N ARG A 5 1.00 -16.84 41.85
CA ARG A 5 2.24 -16.44 41.17
C ARG A 5 2.40 -17.16 39.82
N VAL A 6 1.93 -18.39 39.69
CA VAL A 6 2.00 -19.16 38.44
C VAL A 6 0.97 -18.64 37.43
N ILE A 7 -0.24 -18.28 37.89
CA ILE A 7 -1.27 -17.70 37.01
C ILE A 7 -0.85 -16.30 36.51
N ALA A 8 -0.27 -15.47 37.38
CA ALA A 8 0.24 -14.16 36.96
C ALA A 8 1.42 -14.24 35.96
N ALA A 9 2.29 -15.26 36.12
CA ALA A 9 3.39 -15.48 35.17
C ALA A 9 2.90 -16.00 33.81
N LEU A 10 1.86 -16.84 33.77
CA LEU A 10 1.24 -17.35 32.55
C LEU A 10 0.48 -16.25 31.79
N THR A 11 -0.20 -15.32 32.49
CA THR A 11 -0.88 -14.19 31.86
C THR A 11 0.10 -13.16 31.30
N LEU A 12 1.23 -12.92 31.94
CA LEU A 12 2.30 -12.06 31.42
C LEU A 12 2.99 -12.67 30.19
N LEU A 13 3.18 -13.99 30.16
CA LEU A 13 3.75 -14.70 29.02
C LEU A 13 2.80 -14.69 27.82
N ALA A 14 1.49 -14.80 28.04
CA ALA A 14 0.48 -14.74 26.97
C ALA A 14 0.38 -13.35 26.31
N MET A 15 0.68 -12.26 27.03
CA MET A 15 0.72 -10.90 26.46
C MET A 15 1.97 -10.63 25.62
N ALA A 16 3.05 -11.39 25.78
CA ALA A 16 4.29 -11.21 25.03
C ALA A 16 4.25 -11.80 23.60
N ILE A 17 3.26 -12.65 23.28
CA ILE A 17 3.19 -13.36 21.99
C ILE A 17 2.46 -12.54 20.90
N ALA A 18 1.87 -11.40 21.22
CA ALA A 18 1.03 -10.61 20.31
C ALA A 18 1.78 -9.60 19.43
N SER A 19 3.02 -9.86 19.04
CA SER A 19 3.81 -8.90 18.27
C SER A 19 4.46 -9.47 17.01
N ALA A 20 3.80 -10.37 16.29
CA ALA A 20 4.08 -10.53 14.86
C ALA A 20 3.41 -9.36 14.13
N ARG A 21 4.07 -8.18 14.14
CA ARG A 21 3.50 -6.97 13.59
C ARG A 21 3.53 -7.04 12.06
N ALA A 22 2.34 -7.18 11.46
CA ALA A 22 2.09 -6.58 10.17
C ALA A 22 2.55 -5.11 10.18
N ALA A 23 2.96 -4.58 9.03
CA ALA A 23 3.41 -3.21 8.93
C ALA A 23 2.46 -2.23 9.62
N ASN A 24 3.01 -1.30 10.43
CA ASN A 24 2.19 -0.29 11.09
C ASN A 24 1.57 0.64 10.03
N LEU A 25 0.25 0.61 9.91
CA LEU A 25 -0.52 1.50 9.04
C LEU A 25 -1.50 2.32 9.88
N PRO A 26 -1.76 3.59 9.51
CA PRO A 26 -1.10 4.35 8.44
C PRO A 26 0.32 4.79 8.82
N ARG A 27 1.21 4.92 7.82
CA ARG A 27 2.57 5.41 8.03
C ARG A 27 3.03 6.30 6.89
N ARG A 28 3.99 7.19 7.16
CA ARG A 28 4.63 8.00 6.10
C ARG A 28 5.38 7.08 5.14
N SER A 29 5.17 7.27 3.84
CA SER A 29 5.95 6.58 2.83
C SER A 29 7.41 7.06 2.87
N PRO A 30 8.39 6.16 3.00
CA PRO A 30 9.76 6.51 2.66
C PRO A 30 9.83 6.97 1.20
N ASP A 31 10.82 7.81 0.87
CA ASP A 31 11.05 8.19 -0.53
C ASP A 31 11.73 7.04 -1.27
N PHE A 32 10.94 6.21 -1.88
CA PHE A 32 11.38 5.03 -2.60
C PHE A 32 11.67 5.36 -4.07
N ALA A 33 12.83 4.92 -4.56
CA ALA A 33 13.25 5.09 -5.95
C ALA A 33 13.09 3.78 -6.70
N ILE A 34 12.50 3.82 -7.89
CA ILE A 34 12.39 2.71 -8.82
C ILE A 34 13.38 2.96 -9.97
N ASN A 35 14.26 2.01 -10.21
CA ASN A 35 15.29 2.10 -11.26
C ASN A 35 14.68 1.73 -12.62
N LEU A 36 14.65 2.68 -13.55
CA LEU A 36 14.13 2.51 -14.90
C LEU A 36 15.19 2.05 -15.92
N GLY A 37 16.42 1.81 -15.46
CA GLY A 37 17.55 1.48 -16.30
C GLY A 37 18.27 2.73 -16.87
N GLN A 38 19.46 2.50 -17.43
CA GLN A 38 20.28 3.56 -18.04
C GLN A 38 20.52 4.80 -17.14
N GLY A 39 20.66 4.59 -15.84
CA GLY A 39 20.83 5.67 -14.85
C GLY A 39 19.57 6.48 -14.55
N LYS A 40 18.43 6.16 -15.17
CA LYS A 40 17.16 6.82 -14.90
C LYS A 40 16.45 6.17 -13.72
N GLN A 41 15.76 6.99 -12.93
CA GLN A 41 14.92 6.53 -11.83
C GLN A 41 13.66 7.39 -11.71
N VAL A 42 12.63 6.83 -11.13
CA VAL A 42 11.43 7.54 -10.70
C VAL A 42 11.28 7.40 -9.19
N ARG A 43 10.92 8.48 -8.51
CA ARG A 43 10.76 8.51 -7.04
C ARG A 43 9.31 8.78 -6.67
N ILE A 44 8.84 8.18 -5.59
CA ILE A 44 7.49 8.42 -5.05
C ILE A 44 7.30 9.90 -4.73
N SER A 45 8.34 10.58 -4.21
CA SER A 45 8.30 11.99 -3.85
C SER A 45 8.01 12.94 -5.03
N GLN A 46 8.21 12.51 -6.27
CA GLN A 46 7.88 13.28 -7.47
C GLN A 46 6.35 13.42 -7.70
N TYR A 47 5.57 12.58 -7.02
CA TYR A 47 4.11 12.52 -7.17
C TYR A 47 3.35 13.08 -5.96
N LYS A 48 3.97 14.00 -5.20
CA LYS A 48 3.27 14.70 -4.11
C LYS A 48 1.97 15.35 -4.62
N GLY A 49 0.92 15.26 -3.84
CA GLY A 49 -0.41 15.74 -4.21
C GLY A 49 -1.24 14.77 -5.04
N LYS A 50 -0.67 13.63 -5.46
CA LYS A 50 -1.39 12.56 -6.13
C LYS A 50 -1.62 11.37 -5.19
N THR A 51 -2.65 10.59 -5.48
CA THR A 51 -2.78 9.24 -4.95
C THR A 51 -1.84 8.34 -5.73
N VAL A 52 -0.91 7.66 -5.05
CA VAL A 52 0.08 6.78 -5.70
C VAL A 52 -0.20 5.33 -5.35
N VAL A 53 -0.19 4.46 -6.35
CA VAL A 53 -0.19 3.01 -6.16
C VAL A 53 1.15 2.46 -6.63
N VAL A 54 1.87 1.79 -5.74
CA VAL A 54 3.12 1.08 -6.09
C VAL A 54 2.84 -0.41 -6.12
N ALA A 55 3.13 -1.05 -7.26
CA ALA A 55 3.04 -2.48 -7.44
C ALA A 55 4.44 -3.11 -7.49
N PHE A 56 4.70 -4.04 -6.58
CA PHE A 56 5.87 -4.91 -6.64
C PHE A 56 5.47 -6.23 -7.28
N ILE A 57 6.21 -6.67 -8.27
CA ILE A 57 5.84 -7.79 -9.13
C ILE A 57 7.03 -8.72 -9.40
N LEU A 58 6.70 -9.91 -9.89
CA LEU A 58 7.61 -10.76 -10.67
C LEU A 58 7.04 -10.82 -12.09
N THR A 59 7.89 -10.62 -13.11
CA THR A 59 7.43 -10.52 -14.51
C THR A 59 6.76 -11.80 -15.02
N TYR A 60 7.13 -12.94 -14.48
CA TYR A 60 6.59 -14.26 -14.84
C TYR A 60 5.38 -14.72 -14.02
N CYS A 61 4.99 -13.96 -12.99
CA CYS A 61 3.90 -14.32 -12.08
C CYS A 61 2.53 -13.94 -12.68
N SER A 62 1.65 -14.92 -12.90
CA SER A 62 0.33 -14.71 -13.49
C SER A 62 -0.56 -13.73 -12.69
N HIS A 63 -0.55 -13.82 -11.36
CA HIS A 63 -1.28 -12.88 -10.49
C HIS A 63 -0.73 -11.46 -10.61
N CYS A 64 0.60 -11.30 -10.74
CA CYS A 64 1.23 -10.01 -10.97
C CYS A 64 0.81 -9.42 -12.33
N GLN A 65 0.85 -10.23 -13.39
CA GLN A 65 0.43 -9.83 -14.74
C GLN A 65 -1.04 -9.36 -14.74
N LYS A 66 -1.91 -10.11 -14.05
CA LYS A 66 -3.32 -9.73 -13.87
C LYS A 66 -3.45 -8.40 -13.12
N ALA A 67 -2.73 -8.22 -12.03
CA ALA A 67 -2.73 -6.97 -11.27
C ALA A 67 -2.25 -5.79 -12.11
N ILE A 68 -1.20 -5.94 -12.92
CA ILE A 68 -0.71 -4.92 -13.85
C ILE A 68 -1.79 -4.56 -14.89
N GLY A 69 -2.51 -5.55 -15.43
CA GLY A 69 -3.64 -5.30 -16.34
C GLY A 69 -4.74 -4.46 -15.68
N VAL A 70 -5.11 -4.79 -14.44
CA VAL A 70 -6.10 -4.00 -13.67
C VAL A 70 -5.58 -2.60 -13.40
N LEU A 71 -4.35 -2.46 -12.91
CA LEU A 71 -3.74 -1.17 -12.62
C LEU A 71 -3.60 -0.30 -13.88
N SER A 72 -3.37 -0.91 -15.05
CA SER A 72 -3.36 -0.22 -16.34
C SER A 72 -4.72 0.39 -16.68
N LYS A 73 -5.82 -0.33 -16.41
CA LYS A 73 -7.18 0.22 -16.54
C LYS A 73 -7.38 1.39 -15.57
N MET A 74 -7.00 1.22 -14.29
CA MET A 74 -7.12 2.28 -13.27
C MET A 74 -6.33 3.53 -13.65
N GLN A 75 -5.10 3.38 -14.13
CA GLN A 75 -4.29 4.52 -14.59
C GLN A 75 -4.95 5.28 -15.74
N ARG A 76 -5.50 4.58 -16.73
CA ARG A 76 -6.21 5.20 -17.86
C ARG A 76 -7.48 5.93 -17.39
N GLU A 77 -8.25 5.35 -16.49
CA GLU A 77 -9.52 5.93 -16.01
C GLU A 77 -9.32 7.07 -15.01
N TYR A 78 -8.37 6.94 -14.09
CA TYR A 78 -8.23 7.84 -12.94
C TYR A 78 -6.98 8.71 -12.97
N GLY A 79 -6.08 8.54 -13.97
CA GLY A 79 -4.84 9.31 -14.06
C GLY A 79 -5.08 10.82 -14.11
N ALA A 80 -6.05 11.28 -14.90
CA ALA A 80 -6.47 12.69 -14.96
C ALA A 80 -7.11 13.19 -13.65
N ARG A 81 -7.62 12.29 -12.81
CA ARG A 81 -8.21 12.58 -11.50
C ARG A 81 -7.19 12.56 -10.36
N GLY A 82 -5.90 12.37 -10.67
CA GLY A 82 -4.83 12.43 -9.69
C GLY A 82 -4.30 11.06 -9.23
N LEU A 83 -4.63 9.96 -9.91
CA LEU A 83 -3.98 8.67 -9.69
C LEU A 83 -2.63 8.63 -10.43
N GLN A 84 -1.63 8.06 -9.77
CA GLN A 84 -0.37 7.65 -10.38
C GLN A 84 -0.05 6.22 -9.97
N VAL A 85 0.12 5.35 -10.94
CA VAL A 85 0.63 4.00 -10.71
C VAL A 85 2.12 3.94 -11.04
N LEU A 86 2.86 3.19 -10.23
CA LEU A 86 4.26 2.84 -10.44
C LEU A 86 4.38 1.32 -10.25
N ALA A 87 5.29 0.67 -10.96
CA ALA A 87 5.57 -0.74 -10.70
C ALA A 87 7.07 -1.03 -10.68
N SER A 88 7.44 -2.05 -9.94
CA SER A 88 8.82 -2.52 -9.81
C SER A 88 8.89 -4.04 -9.87
N ALA A 89 9.65 -4.57 -10.81
CA ALA A 89 10.01 -5.99 -10.87
C ALA A 89 11.14 -6.26 -9.87
N THR A 90 11.04 -7.35 -9.10
CA THR A 90 11.94 -7.60 -7.95
C THR A 90 12.67 -8.93 -8.02
N GLU A 91 12.49 -9.72 -9.08
CA GLU A 91 13.27 -10.95 -9.31
C GLU A 91 14.71 -10.64 -9.75
N GLU A 92 15.62 -11.58 -9.50
CA GLU A 92 17.04 -11.44 -9.84
C GLU A 92 17.29 -11.15 -11.33
N MET A 93 16.49 -11.76 -12.21
CA MET A 93 16.60 -11.59 -13.66
C MET A 93 15.70 -10.47 -14.22
N ALA A 94 15.19 -9.58 -13.37
CA ALA A 94 14.26 -8.53 -13.78
C ALA A 94 14.81 -7.67 -14.94
N ALA A 95 16.10 -7.35 -14.94
CA ALA A 95 16.72 -6.53 -15.96
C ALA A 95 16.63 -7.18 -17.37
N ALA A 96 16.76 -8.50 -17.45
CA ALA A 96 16.65 -9.24 -18.69
C ALA A 96 15.17 -9.47 -19.12
N ALA A 97 14.29 -9.69 -18.15
CA ALA A 97 12.89 -10.02 -18.38
C ALA A 97 12.02 -8.80 -18.70
N LEU A 98 12.30 -7.65 -18.06
CA LEU A 98 11.47 -6.45 -18.12
C LEU A 98 11.20 -5.92 -19.53
N PRO A 99 12.16 -5.89 -20.50
CA PRO A 99 11.87 -5.44 -21.85
C PRO A 99 10.81 -6.28 -22.56
N GLY A 100 10.81 -7.60 -22.35
CA GLY A 100 9.78 -8.51 -22.86
C GLY A 100 8.42 -8.24 -22.23
N PHE A 101 8.39 -8.10 -20.91
CA PHE A 101 7.20 -7.76 -20.16
C PHE A 101 6.56 -6.43 -20.61
N LEU A 102 7.36 -5.38 -20.79
CA LEU A 102 6.87 -4.07 -21.25
C LEU A 102 6.26 -4.14 -22.65
N ARG A 103 6.86 -4.89 -23.57
CA ARG A 103 6.27 -5.09 -24.90
C ARG A 103 4.95 -5.86 -24.87
N GLN A 104 4.81 -6.80 -23.95
CA GLN A 104 3.61 -7.65 -23.86
C GLN A 104 2.44 -6.93 -23.20
N PHE A 105 2.68 -6.19 -22.11
CA PHE A 105 1.61 -5.61 -21.29
C PHE A 105 1.36 -4.13 -21.52
N ASP A 106 2.28 -3.41 -22.12
CA ASP A 106 2.22 -1.97 -22.46
C ASP A 106 1.58 -1.12 -21.33
N PRO A 107 2.13 -1.16 -20.10
CA PRO A 107 1.56 -0.43 -18.99
C PRO A 107 1.70 1.09 -19.18
N PRO A 108 0.62 1.90 -19.00
CA PRO A 108 0.64 3.35 -19.21
C PRO A 108 1.25 4.11 -18.03
N PHE A 109 2.24 3.52 -17.36
CA PHE A 109 2.93 4.07 -16.20
C PHE A 109 4.37 3.52 -16.11
N PRO A 110 5.25 4.18 -15.35
CA PRO A 110 6.62 3.71 -15.18
C PRO A 110 6.68 2.33 -14.52
N VAL A 111 7.44 1.43 -15.13
CA VAL A 111 7.81 0.13 -14.57
C VAL A 111 9.33 0.03 -14.58
N GLY A 112 9.91 -0.28 -13.44
CA GLY A 112 11.35 -0.44 -13.31
C GLY A 112 11.72 -1.64 -12.45
N ILE A 113 12.86 -1.57 -11.81
CA ILE A 113 13.48 -2.68 -11.09
C ILE A 113 13.94 -2.23 -9.72
N ASN A 114 13.72 -3.07 -8.73
CA ASN A 114 14.37 -3.03 -7.43
C ASN A 114 14.75 -4.44 -6.98
N THR A 115 15.55 -4.54 -5.94
CA THR A 115 15.87 -5.82 -5.32
C THR A 115 14.72 -6.32 -4.43
N ALA A 116 14.66 -7.62 -4.20
CA ALA A 116 13.72 -8.20 -3.23
C ALA A 116 13.93 -7.61 -1.83
N THR A 117 15.18 -7.30 -1.44
CA THR A 117 15.48 -6.68 -0.14
C THR A 117 14.90 -5.26 -0.02
N GLU A 118 14.99 -4.45 -1.07
CA GLU A 118 14.38 -3.10 -1.09
C GLU A 118 12.87 -3.19 -0.95
N PHE A 119 12.24 -4.13 -1.65
CA PHE A 119 10.80 -4.39 -1.53
C PHE A 119 10.42 -4.83 -0.11
N ILE A 120 11.08 -5.85 0.45
CA ILE A 120 10.85 -6.35 1.81
C ILE A 120 10.96 -5.21 2.83
N THR A 121 12.01 -4.40 2.71
CA THR A 121 12.25 -3.25 3.59
C THR A 121 11.15 -2.19 3.46
N TYR A 122 10.78 -1.85 2.23
CA TYR A 122 9.75 -0.84 1.98
C TYR A 122 8.37 -1.27 2.50
N MET A 123 8.00 -2.53 2.27
CA MET A 123 6.75 -3.12 2.75
C MET A 123 6.75 -3.36 4.27
N GLN A 124 7.91 -3.32 4.93
CA GLN A 124 8.07 -3.80 6.31
C GLN A 124 7.58 -5.25 6.45
N HIS A 125 7.85 -6.07 5.43
CA HIS A 125 7.46 -7.47 5.43
C HIS A 125 8.23 -8.24 6.50
N PRO A 126 7.56 -9.03 7.36
CA PRO A 126 8.24 -9.83 8.37
C PRO A 126 9.14 -10.89 7.71
N THR A 127 10.44 -10.86 8.02
CA THR A 127 11.43 -11.77 7.41
C THR A 127 11.19 -13.24 7.67
N MET A 128 10.39 -13.59 8.68
CA MET A 128 10.00 -14.97 9.01
C MET A 128 8.83 -15.48 8.16
N LEU A 129 8.15 -14.64 7.43
CA LEU A 129 7.04 -15.01 6.57
C LEU A 129 7.50 -15.17 5.12
N GLN A 130 6.90 -16.14 4.43
CA GLN A 130 7.12 -16.31 3.00
C GLN A 130 6.52 -15.13 2.24
N LEU A 131 7.35 -14.49 1.43
CA LEU A 131 6.93 -13.44 0.51
C LEU A 131 6.09 -14.02 -0.63
N ILE A 132 4.91 -13.47 -0.87
CA ILE A 132 4.03 -13.87 -1.97
C ILE A 132 3.62 -12.63 -2.75
N MET A 133 3.84 -12.69 -4.05
CA MET A 133 3.58 -11.60 -4.98
C MET A 133 2.16 -11.67 -5.59
N PRO A 134 1.62 -10.53 -6.03
CA PRO A 134 2.20 -9.18 -6.02
C PRO A 134 2.14 -8.52 -4.64
N GLY A 135 2.94 -7.47 -4.44
CA GLY A 135 2.77 -6.51 -3.34
C GLY A 135 2.14 -5.22 -3.88
N LEU A 136 1.09 -4.72 -3.26
CA LEU A 136 0.47 -3.43 -3.61
C LEU A 136 0.51 -2.48 -2.43
N VAL A 137 0.91 -1.23 -2.67
CA VAL A 137 0.96 -0.16 -1.66
C VAL A 137 0.17 1.03 -2.16
N PHE A 138 -0.76 1.51 -1.33
CA PHE A 138 -1.62 2.65 -1.61
C PHE A 138 -1.22 3.83 -0.75
N ILE A 139 -0.81 4.92 -1.38
CA ILE A 139 -0.27 6.13 -0.77
C ILE A 139 -1.19 7.29 -1.11
N ASP A 140 -1.61 8.05 -0.10
CA ASP A 140 -2.46 9.21 -0.34
C ASP A 140 -1.66 10.44 -0.82
N LYS A 141 -2.38 11.51 -1.16
CA LYS A 141 -1.83 12.79 -1.63
C LYS A 141 -0.86 13.45 -0.64
N ASP A 142 -0.94 13.10 0.64
CA ASP A 142 -0.08 13.63 1.70
C ASP A 142 1.17 12.76 1.91
N GLY A 143 1.33 11.69 1.11
CA GLY A 143 2.45 10.76 1.18
C GLY A 143 2.34 9.76 2.33
N ILE A 144 1.13 9.45 2.78
CA ILE A 144 0.86 8.46 3.83
C ILE A 144 0.41 7.16 3.19
N ILE A 145 1.08 6.06 3.51
CA ILE A 145 0.63 4.72 3.15
C ILE A 145 -0.62 4.41 3.97
N ARG A 146 -1.75 4.25 3.28
CA ARG A 146 -3.05 3.96 3.89
C ARG A 146 -3.38 2.48 3.89
N ALA A 147 -2.88 1.75 2.89
CA ALA A 147 -3.08 0.32 2.78
C ALA A 147 -1.89 -0.32 2.06
N GLN A 148 -1.63 -1.57 2.40
CA GLN A 148 -0.73 -2.45 1.64
C GLN A 148 -1.26 -3.88 1.70
N TYR A 149 -1.07 -4.62 0.62
CA TYR A 149 -1.56 -5.97 0.43
C TYR A 149 -0.47 -6.83 -0.21
N GLU A 150 -0.43 -8.09 0.12
CA GLU A 150 0.49 -9.08 -0.44
C GLU A 150 -0.30 -10.27 -1.00
N GLY A 151 0.33 -11.09 -1.83
CA GLY A 151 -0.36 -12.11 -2.64
C GLY A 151 -1.26 -13.10 -1.90
N ARG A 152 -1.15 -13.22 -0.56
CA ARG A 152 -2.07 -14.04 0.25
C ARG A 152 -3.32 -13.29 0.73
N ASP A 153 -3.34 -11.98 0.53
CA ASP A 153 -4.47 -11.18 0.98
C ASP A 153 -5.69 -11.43 0.09
N THR A 154 -6.84 -11.60 0.72
CA THR A 154 -8.13 -11.77 0.00
C THR A 154 -8.43 -10.59 -0.92
N PHE A 155 -7.85 -9.43 -0.66
CA PHE A 155 -7.90 -8.27 -1.54
C PHE A 155 -7.37 -8.57 -2.96
N LEU A 156 -6.40 -9.48 -3.08
CA LEU A 156 -5.73 -9.86 -4.34
C LEU A 156 -6.26 -11.16 -4.95
N GLU A 157 -7.31 -11.74 -4.40
CA GLU A 157 -7.96 -12.92 -5.00
C GLU A 157 -8.44 -12.62 -6.43
N GLU A 158 -8.22 -13.58 -7.33
CA GLU A 158 -8.47 -13.41 -8.77
C GLU A 158 -9.88 -12.94 -9.12
N THR A 159 -10.88 -13.44 -8.41
CA THR A 159 -12.29 -13.14 -8.67
C THR A 159 -12.69 -11.73 -8.23
N GLY A 160 -11.91 -11.13 -7.32
CA GLY A 160 -12.21 -9.83 -6.71
C GLY A 160 -11.22 -8.70 -7.00
N VAL A 161 -10.04 -9.01 -7.53
CA VAL A 161 -8.90 -8.08 -7.59
C VAL A 161 -9.25 -6.76 -8.30
N GLU A 162 -9.95 -6.78 -9.42
CA GLU A 162 -10.34 -5.54 -10.13
C GLU A 162 -11.31 -4.70 -9.30
N LYS A 163 -12.33 -5.32 -8.74
CA LYS A 163 -13.32 -4.65 -7.88
C LYS A 163 -12.64 -4.02 -6.65
N ASN A 164 -11.75 -4.76 -6.01
CA ASN A 164 -11.08 -4.34 -4.79
C ASN A 164 -10.11 -3.17 -5.05
N ILE A 165 -9.28 -3.27 -6.11
CA ILE A 165 -8.34 -2.19 -6.49
C ILE A 165 -9.13 -0.94 -6.86
N ARG A 166 -10.19 -1.07 -7.67
CA ARG A 166 -11.05 0.05 -8.07
C ARG A 166 -11.65 0.75 -6.86
N ALA A 167 -12.28 -0.01 -5.96
CA ALA A 167 -12.89 0.53 -4.76
C ALA A 167 -11.88 1.29 -3.88
N LYS A 168 -10.66 0.75 -3.73
CA LYS A 168 -9.60 1.42 -2.96
C LYS A 168 -9.10 2.68 -3.66
N VAL A 169 -8.92 2.68 -4.96
CA VAL A 169 -8.55 3.87 -5.73
C VAL A 169 -9.62 4.96 -5.62
N GLU A 170 -10.89 4.60 -5.78
CA GLU A 170 -12.02 5.54 -5.66
C GLU A 170 -12.13 6.13 -4.25
N GLU A 171 -12.00 5.30 -3.22
CA GLU A 171 -11.95 5.74 -1.82
C GLU A 171 -10.86 6.81 -1.60
N MET A 172 -9.66 6.58 -2.15
CA MET A 172 -8.52 7.47 -1.95
C MET A 172 -8.56 8.74 -2.80
N LEU A 173 -9.28 8.72 -3.92
CA LEU A 173 -9.50 9.88 -4.79
C LEU A 173 -10.72 10.70 -4.36
N ALA A 174 -11.57 10.17 -3.49
CA ALA A 174 -12.70 10.91 -2.96
C ALA A 174 -12.22 12.17 -2.20
N PRO A 175 -12.95 13.28 -2.27
CA PRO A 175 -12.69 14.42 -1.40
C PRO A 175 -12.71 13.98 0.08
N PRO A 176 -11.87 14.57 0.95
CA PRO A 176 -11.95 14.28 2.37
C PRO A 176 -13.40 14.45 2.86
N ALA A 177 -13.94 13.45 3.54
CA ALA A 177 -15.25 13.59 4.16
C ALA A 177 -15.25 14.88 5.01
N ALA A 178 -16.22 15.77 4.76
CA ALA A 178 -16.31 17.02 5.51
C ALA A 178 -16.33 16.70 7.01
N ALA A 179 -15.35 17.23 7.74
CA ALA A 179 -15.27 17.02 9.18
C ALA A 179 -16.64 17.38 9.80
N PRO A 180 -17.19 16.58 10.70
CA PRO A 180 -18.48 16.89 11.33
C PRO A 180 -18.40 18.29 11.93
N LYS A 181 -19.27 19.20 11.47
CA LYS A 181 -19.39 20.56 12.02
C LYS A 181 -19.64 20.38 13.52
N LYS A 182 -18.70 20.82 14.37
CA LYS A 182 -18.90 20.87 15.81
C LYS A 182 -20.21 21.59 16.05
N ALA A 183 -21.20 20.88 16.58
CA ALA A 183 -22.48 21.45 16.99
C ALA A 183 -22.16 22.63 17.94
N GLY A 184 -22.58 23.83 17.52
CA GLY A 184 -22.32 25.04 18.28
C GLY A 184 -22.83 24.91 19.70
N ALA A 185 -21.96 25.11 20.67
CA ALA A 185 -22.32 25.20 22.08
C ALA A 185 -23.32 26.36 22.25
N LYS A 186 -24.58 26.05 22.53
CA LYS A 186 -25.57 27.04 22.93
C LYS A 186 -25.09 27.69 24.22
N LYS A 187 -24.70 28.96 24.12
CA LYS A 187 -24.47 29.83 25.28
C LYS A 187 -25.80 29.92 26.08
N GLY A 188 -25.82 29.28 27.23
CA GLY A 188 -26.92 29.46 28.18
C GLY A 188 -26.97 30.91 28.66
N VAL A 189 -28.05 31.56 28.35
CA VAL A 189 -28.39 32.89 28.89
C VAL A 189 -28.76 32.72 30.36
N ALA A 190 -27.90 33.16 31.24
CA ALA A 190 -28.20 33.26 32.68
C ALA A 190 -29.25 34.37 32.89
N LYS A 191 -30.45 33.98 33.30
CA LYS A 191 -31.54 34.88 33.70
C LYS A 191 -31.24 35.33 35.13
N LYS A 192 -30.83 36.60 35.33
CA LYS A 192 -30.81 37.24 36.64
C LYS A 192 -32.24 37.44 37.06
N SER A 193 -32.65 36.89 38.17
CA SER A 193 -33.85 37.26 38.94
C SER A 193 -33.50 38.23 40.03
N ASN A 194 -34.27 39.26 40.09
CA ASN A 194 -34.27 40.33 41.10
C ASN A 194 -34.94 39.79 42.38
#